data_a9d1d1cd9b222e3f3df6204ef00917fd
#
_entry.id   a9d1d1cd9b222e3f3df6204ef00917fd
#
_cell.length_a   1.000
_cell.length_b   1.000
_cell.length_c   1.000
_cell.angle_alpha   90.00
_cell.angle_beta   90.00
_cell.angle_gamma   90.00
#
_symmetry.space_group_name_H-M   'P 1'
#
loop_
_entity.id
_entity.type
_entity.pdbx_description
1 polymer ?
#
loop_
_entity_poly.entity_id
_entity_poly.type
_entity_poly.pdbx_seq_one_letter_code
_entity_poly.pdbx_strand_id
1 'polypeptide(L)'
;MHKFFKNILFISISIVLLTSVLIVGVLWTYSNDIPDYKFLKNYKPPVSSKVYSGEGELVADFSQEKRVFVPYSSIPKNIINAFLSAEDKNFFSHPGVDAKGVLRAVINNISNIISSERLEGASTITQQVAKNFLLTNEVSINRKIKEAILAFRIERALSKERILELYLNQIYLGSGAYGIAAASLEYFDKSIRDINYSEAALLAALPKAPSRYNPYKDIEVAKFRRNLVLKNLLDNNYITSEWYEKLKNKEIISVSYTHLTLPTICSV
;
A
#
# COMPACT_ATOMS: atom_id res chain seq x y z
N MET A 1 -27.13 -24.31 40.26
CA MET A 1 -26.06 -23.44 39.68
C MET A 1 -24.89 -24.23 39.04
N HIS A 2 -24.27 -25.19 39.69
CA HIS A 2 -23.09 -25.92 39.21
C HIS A 2 -23.29 -26.65 37.86
N LYS A 3 -24.46 -27.33 37.66
CA LYS A 3 -24.78 -27.98 36.37
C LYS A 3 -24.98 -27.00 35.23
N PHE A 4 -25.54 -25.83 35.49
CA PHE A 4 -25.75 -24.78 34.47
C PHE A 4 -24.42 -24.23 33.97
N PHE A 5 -23.49 -23.87 34.85
CA PHE A 5 -22.14 -23.43 34.48
C PHE A 5 -21.34 -24.50 33.73
N LYS A 6 -21.48 -25.78 34.15
CA LYS A 6 -20.83 -26.89 33.45
C LYS A 6 -21.34 -27.06 32.01
N ASN A 7 -22.65 -26.90 31.79
CA ASN A 7 -23.23 -26.98 30.46
C ASN A 7 -22.82 -25.79 29.58
N ILE A 8 -22.76 -24.58 30.11
CA ILE A 8 -22.27 -23.40 29.37
C ILE A 8 -20.79 -23.59 28.99
N LEU A 9 -19.97 -24.03 29.91
CA LEU A 9 -18.56 -24.33 29.66
C LEU A 9 -18.41 -25.39 28.57
N PHE A 10 -19.18 -26.47 28.63
CA PHE A 10 -19.14 -27.53 27.62
C PHE A 10 -19.55 -27.03 26.23
N ILE A 11 -20.63 -26.23 26.15
CA ILE A 11 -21.10 -25.60 24.90
C ILE A 11 -20.02 -24.65 24.33
N SER A 12 -19.41 -23.82 25.18
CA SER A 12 -18.36 -22.89 24.73
C SER A 12 -17.14 -23.62 24.20
N ILE A 13 -16.69 -24.69 24.86
CA ILE A 13 -15.56 -25.53 24.38
C ILE A 13 -15.94 -26.21 23.06
N SER A 14 -17.15 -26.73 22.92
CA SER A 14 -17.62 -27.37 21.68
C SER A 14 -17.67 -26.39 20.52
N ILE A 15 -18.12 -25.15 20.75
CA ILE A 15 -18.10 -24.08 19.72
C ILE A 15 -16.67 -23.75 19.30
N VAL A 16 -15.75 -23.59 20.27
CA VAL A 16 -14.33 -23.31 19.98
C VAL A 16 -13.70 -24.44 19.17
N LEU A 17 -14.01 -25.68 19.52
CA LEU A 17 -13.47 -26.86 18.83
C LEU A 17 -14.00 -26.95 17.39
N LEU A 18 -15.31 -26.74 17.21
CA LEU A 18 -15.96 -26.73 15.89
C LEU A 18 -15.41 -25.62 14.99
N THR A 19 -15.26 -24.40 15.52
CA THR A 19 -14.68 -23.29 14.79
C THR A 19 -13.21 -23.53 14.43
N SER A 20 -12.43 -24.15 15.32
CA SER A 20 -11.04 -24.53 15.04
C SER A 20 -10.93 -25.57 13.92
N VAL A 21 -11.77 -26.60 13.92
CA VAL A 21 -11.84 -27.60 12.84
C VAL A 21 -12.23 -26.96 11.52
N LEU A 22 -13.20 -26.04 11.51
CA LEU A 22 -13.60 -25.31 10.31
C LEU A 22 -12.44 -24.47 9.76
N ILE A 23 -11.74 -23.73 10.62
CA ILE A 23 -10.57 -22.92 10.24
C ILE A 23 -9.47 -23.80 9.64
N VAL A 24 -9.15 -24.93 10.28
CA VAL A 24 -8.14 -25.88 9.77
C VAL A 24 -8.57 -26.43 8.41
N GLY A 25 -9.83 -26.80 8.24
CA GLY A 25 -10.37 -27.27 6.95
C GLY A 25 -10.24 -26.23 5.84
N VAL A 26 -10.59 -24.97 6.13
CA VAL A 26 -10.42 -23.85 5.19
C VAL A 26 -8.93 -23.66 4.86
N LEU A 27 -8.06 -23.61 5.85
CA LEU A 27 -6.62 -23.45 5.63
C LEU A 27 -6.03 -24.61 4.80
N TRP A 28 -6.51 -25.83 5.01
CA TRP A 28 -6.07 -27.02 4.24
C TRP A 28 -6.47 -26.90 2.77
N THR A 29 -7.76 -26.62 2.47
CA THR A 29 -8.26 -26.53 1.10
C THR A 29 -7.56 -25.43 0.29
N TYR A 30 -7.33 -24.26 0.90
CA TYR A 30 -6.67 -23.14 0.21
C TYR A 30 -5.15 -23.22 0.20
N SER A 31 -4.53 -24.01 1.10
CA SER A 31 -3.06 -24.12 1.23
C SER A 31 -2.40 -24.77 0.01
N ASN A 32 -3.10 -25.68 -0.69
CA ASN A 32 -2.57 -26.44 -1.80
C ASN A 32 -2.56 -25.64 -3.13
N ASP A 33 -3.37 -24.59 -3.22
CA ASP A 33 -3.55 -23.77 -4.43
C ASP A 33 -2.95 -22.36 -4.25
N ILE A 34 -1.85 -22.28 -3.51
CA ILE A 34 -1.16 -21.01 -3.23
C ILE A 34 0.09 -20.91 -4.12
N PRO A 35 0.28 -19.77 -4.83
CA PRO A 35 1.48 -19.52 -5.62
C PRO A 35 2.76 -19.57 -4.78
N ASP A 36 3.88 -19.91 -5.41
CA ASP A 36 5.19 -19.86 -4.74
C ASP A 36 5.56 -18.40 -4.45
N TYR A 37 5.82 -18.12 -3.17
CA TYR A 37 6.21 -16.79 -2.67
C TYR A 37 7.72 -16.67 -2.42
N LYS A 38 8.47 -17.77 -2.51
CA LYS A 38 9.91 -17.80 -2.15
C LYS A 38 10.75 -16.92 -3.06
N PHE A 39 10.34 -16.73 -4.33
CA PHE A 39 11.03 -15.87 -5.26
C PHE A 39 11.08 -14.40 -4.80
N LEU A 40 10.15 -13.95 -3.95
CA LEU A 40 10.13 -12.58 -3.41
C LEU A 40 11.38 -12.23 -2.61
N LYS A 41 12.07 -13.25 -2.07
CA LYS A 41 13.33 -13.05 -1.33
C LYS A 41 14.40 -12.40 -2.21
N ASN A 42 14.50 -12.86 -3.46
CA ASN A 42 15.51 -12.40 -4.41
C ASN A 42 14.91 -11.57 -5.56
N TYR A 43 13.62 -11.20 -5.44
CA TYR A 43 12.96 -10.42 -6.47
C TYR A 43 13.65 -9.08 -6.71
N LYS A 44 13.98 -8.84 -7.96
CA LYS A 44 14.42 -7.53 -8.45
C LYS A 44 13.37 -7.06 -9.45
N PRO A 45 12.80 -5.85 -9.28
CA PRO A 45 11.84 -5.32 -10.25
C PRO A 45 12.48 -5.23 -11.64
N PRO A 46 11.71 -5.42 -12.71
CA PRO A 46 12.19 -5.13 -14.06
C PRO A 46 12.55 -3.64 -14.12
N VAL A 47 13.74 -3.34 -14.61
CA VAL A 47 14.19 -1.98 -14.86
C VAL A 47 13.76 -1.54 -16.25
N SER A 48 13.43 -0.25 -16.40
CA SER A 48 13.13 0.33 -17.71
C SER A 48 14.38 0.39 -18.57
N SER A 49 14.23 0.00 -19.84
CA SER A 49 15.31 0.15 -20.82
C SER A 49 15.26 1.55 -21.42
N LYS A 50 16.27 2.37 -21.09
CA LYS A 50 16.44 3.71 -21.63
C LYS A 50 17.61 3.70 -22.61
N VAL A 51 17.44 4.32 -23.76
CA VAL A 51 18.49 4.50 -24.77
C VAL A 51 18.94 5.94 -24.74
N TYR A 52 20.23 6.13 -24.61
CA TYR A 52 20.86 7.44 -24.61
C TYR A 52 21.70 7.64 -25.87
N SER A 53 21.78 8.87 -26.36
CA SER A 53 22.70 9.25 -27.43
C SER A 53 24.17 9.15 -26.95
N GLY A 54 25.13 9.22 -27.89
CA GLY A 54 26.56 9.31 -27.56
C GLY A 54 26.91 10.54 -26.71
N GLU A 55 26.05 11.53 -26.67
CA GLU A 55 26.19 12.79 -25.90
C GLU A 55 25.49 12.71 -24.54
N GLY A 56 24.86 11.55 -24.21
CA GLY A 56 24.18 11.32 -22.93
C GLY A 56 22.71 11.82 -22.87
N GLU A 57 22.13 12.26 -23.99
CA GLU A 57 20.73 12.64 -24.07
C GLU A 57 19.83 11.42 -24.18
N LEU A 58 18.69 11.45 -23.49
CA LEU A 58 17.69 10.37 -23.55
C LEU A 58 17.00 10.38 -24.93
N VAL A 59 17.33 9.39 -25.76
CA VAL A 59 16.77 9.23 -27.11
C VAL A 59 15.44 8.49 -27.10
N ALA A 60 15.32 7.45 -26.28
CA ALA A 60 14.10 6.66 -26.18
C ALA A 60 13.96 6.02 -24.79
N ASP A 61 12.71 5.96 -24.29
CA ASP A 61 12.31 5.21 -23.11
C ASP A 61 11.32 4.14 -23.57
N PHE A 62 11.75 2.89 -23.56
CA PHE A 62 10.91 1.73 -23.94
C PHE A 62 10.14 1.14 -22.79
N SER A 63 10.09 1.82 -21.65
CA SER A 63 9.35 1.36 -20.49
C SER A 63 7.84 1.57 -20.68
N GLN A 64 7.08 0.50 -20.65
CA GLN A 64 5.61 0.57 -20.54
C GLN A 64 5.17 1.09 -19.17
N GLU A 65 6.03 0.97 -18.15
CA GLU A 65 5.79 1.37 -16.77
C GLU A 65 7.01 2.13 -16.24
N LYS A 66 6.77 3.29 -15.63
CA LYS A 66 7.82 4.06 -14.97
C LYS A 66 8.18 3.36 -13.66
N ARG A 67 9.37 2.76 -13.56
CA ARG A 67 9.88 2.05 -12.38
C ARG A 67 11.32 2.45 -12.09
N VAL A 68 11.58 2.79 -10.83
CA VAL A 68 12.92 3.04 -10.30
C VAL A 68 13.03 2.30 -8.98
N PHE A 69 13.94 1.34 -8.88
CA PHE A 69 14.14 0.56 -7.65
C PHE A 69 14.94 1.34 -6.61
N VAL A 70 14.47 1.29 -5.37
CA VAL A 70 15.14 1.90 -4.22
C VAL A 70 15.25 0.87 -3.10
N PRO A 71 16.47 0.55 -2.63
CA PRO A 71 16.65 -0.33 -1.48
C PRO A 71 16.09 0.33 -0.20
N TYR A 72 15.57 -0.49 0.73
CA TYR A 72 14.96 -0.01 1.98
C TYR A 72 15.84 0.99 2.74
N SER A 73 17.15 0.72 2.81
CA SER A 73 18.12 1.59 3.49
C SER A 73 18.23 3.01 2.91
N SER A 74 17.78 3.20 1.68
CA SER A 74 17.80 4.50 0.99
C SER A 74 16.44 5.21 1.01
N ILE A 75 15.41 4.61 1.58
CA ILE A 75 14.07 5.20 1.69
C ILE A 75 14.01 6.12 2.92
N PRO A 76 13.71 7.41 2.75
CA PRO A 76 13.60 8.34 3.88
C PRO A 76 12.48 7.97 4.85
N LYS A 77 12.69 8.25 6.15
CA LYS A 77 11.74 7.92 7.21
C LYS A 77 10.38 8.63 7.07
N ASN A 78 10.35 9.85 6.54
CA ASN A 78 9.11 10.58 6.29
C ASN A 78 8.20 9.84 5.31
N ILE A 79 8.74 9.22 4.27
CA ILE A 79 7.99 8.39 3.32
C ILE A 79 7.49 7.13 4.01
N ILE A 80 8.38 6.40 4.72
CA ILE A 80 7.99 5.19 5.47
C ILE A 80 6.84 5.50 6.43
N ASN A 81 6.98 6.53 7.25
CA ASN A 81 5.97 6.94 8.23
C ASN A 81 4.65 7.34 7.58
N ALA A 82 4.68 8.03 6.43
CA ALA A 82 3.48 8.42 5.71
C ALA A 82 2.71 7.19 5.19
N PHE A 83 3.39 6.24 4.55
CA PHE A 83 2.75 5.01 4.06
C PHE A 83 2.24 4.12 5.20
N LEU A 84 3.01 3.95 6.28
CA LEU A 84 2.55 3.22 7.46
C LEU A 84 1.32 3.88 8.08
N SER A 85 1.32 5.20 8.24
CA SER A 85 0.17 5.91 8.80
C SER A 85 -1.07 5.87 7.92
N ALA A 86 -0.90 5.79 6.60
CA ALA A 86 -2.00 5.76 5.65
C ALA A 86 -2.63 4.37 5.49
N GLU A 87 -1.80 3.31 5.50
CA GLU A 87 -2.19 1.97 5.08
C GLU A 87 -2.15 0.95 6.22
N ASP A 88 -1.15 1.00 7.10
CA ASP A 88 -0.92 -0.06 8.10
C ASP A 88 -0.08 0.43 9.30
N LYS A 89 -0.70 1.18 10.20
CA LYS A 89 0.00 1.76 11.35
C LYS A 89 0.65 0.73 12.29
N ASN A 90 0.12 -0.48 12.32
CA ASN A 90 0.59 -1.57 13.17
C ASN A 90 1.52 -2.55 12.43
N PHE A 91 2.01 -2.19 11.24
CA PHE A 91 2.78 -3.07 10.35
C PHE A 91 3.87 -3.86 11.06
N PHE A 92 4.66 -3.23 11.90
CA PHE A 92 5.77 -3.89 12.61
C PHE A 92 5.33 -4.80 13.76
N SER A 93 4.06 -4.79 14.17
CA SER A 93 3.57 -5.52 15.35
C SER A 93 2.72 -6.74 15.05
N HIS A 94 2.17 -6.87 13.84
CA HIS A 94 1.32 -8.01 13.47
C HIS A 94 2.04 -8.99 12.51
N PRO A 95 1.66 -10.27 12.48
CA PRO A 95 2.29 -11.31 11.67
C PRO A 95 1.64 -11.46 10.27
N GLY A 96 1.40 -10.36 9.57
CA GLY A 96 0.86 -10.32 8.20
C GLY A 96 -0.61 -9.91 8.10
N VAL A 97 -1.42 -10.16 9.12
CA VAL A 97 -2.82 -9.72 9.23
C VAL A 97 -3.00 -9.00 10.57
N ASP A 98 -3.52 -7.78 10.55
CA ASP A 98 -3.86 -7.03 11.76
C ASP A 98 -5.28 -7.42 12.26
N ALA A 99 -5.34 -8.44 13.13
CA ALA A 99 -6.61 -8.90 13.70
C ALA A 99 -7.36 -7.81 14.46
N LYS A 100 -6.64 -6.90 15.15
CA LYS A 100 -7.26 -5.77 15.86
C LYS A 100 -7.82 -4.74 14.87
N GLY A 101 -7.09 -4.47 13.81
CA GLY A 101 -7.53 -3.60 12.72
C GLY A 101 -8.76 -4.16 11.99
N VAL A 102 -8.78 -5.47 11.73
CA VAL A 102 -9.95 -6.16 11.14
C VAL A 102 -11.17 -6.04 12.04
N LEU A 103 -11.04 -6.32 13.35
CA LEU A 103 -12.15 -6.23 14.31
C LEU A 103 -12.69 -4.79 14.38
N ARG A 104 -11.79 -3.79 14.47
CA ARG A 104 -12.18 -2.37 14.44
C ARG A 104 -12.94 -2.03 13.17
N ALA A 105 -12.42 -2.42 12.01
CA ALA A 105 -13.07 -2.15 10.72
C ALA A 105 -14.45 -2.83 10.62
N VAL A 106 -14.62 -4.04 11.15
CA VAL A 106 -15.94 -4.71 11.20
C VAL A 106 -16.93 -3.90 12.04
N ILE A 107 -16.52 -3.45 13.23
CA ILE A 107 -17.39 -2.64 14.12
C ILE A 107 -17.74 -1.31 13.44
N ASN A 108 -16.77 -0.60 12.90
CA ASN A 108 -16.99 0.68 12.23
C ASN A 108 -17.84 0.52 10.97
N ASN A 109 -17.66 -0.56 10.21
CA ASN A 109 -18.44 -0.82 9.00
C ASN A 109 -19.90 -1.13 9.29
N ILE A 110 -20.23 -1.72 10.43
CA ILE A 110 -21.63 -1.87 10.87
C ILE A 110 -22.28 -0.48 11.05
N SER A 111 -21.57 0.46 11.70
CA SER A 111 -22.04 1.84 11.85
C SER A 111 -22.10 2.57 10.49
N ASN A 112 -21.07 2.40 9.66
CA ASN A 112 -20.97 3.05 8.35
C ASN A 112 -22.06 2.58 7.37
N ILE A 113 -22.49 1.31 7.45
CA ILE A 113 -23.63 0.80 6.66
C ILE A 113 -24.92 1.50 7.06
N ILE A 114 -25.13 1.72 8.37
CA ILE A 114 -26.32 2.40 8.89
C ILE A 114 -26.33 3.88 8.48
N SER A 115 -25.16 4.55 8.51
CA SER A 115 -25.01 5.96 8.14
C SER A 115 -24.76 6.19 6.64
N SER A 116 -24.78 5.15 5.80
CA SER A 116 -24.47 5.22 4.36
C SER A 116 -23.08 5.79 4.05
N GLU A 117 -22.15 5.61 4.99
CA GLU A 117 -20.76 6.03 4.83
C GLU A 117 -19.91 4.95 4.13
N ARG A 118 -18.70 5.34 3.72
CA ARG A 118 -17.79 4.41 3.05
C ARG A 118 -17.21 3.39 4.02
N LEU A 119 -17.14 2.13 3.55
CA LEU A 119 -16.54 1.06 4.31
C LEU A 119 -15.03 1.29 4.54
N GLU A 120 -14.60 1.06 5.77
CA GLU A 120 -13.20 1.08 6.16
C GLU A 120 -12.51 -0.21 5.69
N GLY A 121 -11.35 -0.07 5.03
CA GLY A 121 -10.52 -1.22 4.64
C GLY A 121 -9.58 -1.61 5.77
N ALA A 122 -9.36 -2.91 5.95
CA ALA A 122 -8.44 -3.46 6.95
C ALA A 122 -7.36 -4.35 6.33
N SER A 123 -7.00 -4.13 5.07
CA SER A 123 -5.91 -4.88 4.41
C SER A 123 -4.56 -4.32 4.82
N THR A 124 -3.65 -5.20 5.24
CA THR A 124 -2.28 -4.85 5.62
C THR A 124 -1.37 -4.65 4.39
N ILE A 125 -0.21 -4.03 4.61
CA ILE A 125 0.84 -3.91 3.57
C ILE A 125 1.25 -5.28 3.07
N THR A 126 1.42 -6.27 3.94
CA THR A 126 1.80 -7.64 3.53
C THR A 126 0.73 -8.31 2.68
N GLN A 127 -0.55 -8.10 2.97
CA GLN A 127 -1.65 -8.56 2.12
C GLN A 127 -1.65 -7.87 0.74
N GLN A 128 -1.29 -6.59 0.68
CA GLN A 128 -1.16 -5.88 -0.59
C GLN A 128 0.04 -6.38 -1.40
N VAL A 129 1.16 -6.74 -0.77
CA VAL A 129 2.29 -7.42 -1.43
C VAL A 129 1.83 -8.77 -2.00
N ALA A 130 1.15 -9.59 -1.20
CA ALA A 130 0.62 -10.88 -1.66
C ALA A 130 -0.30 -10.72 -2.88
N LYS A 131 -1.20 -9.74 -2.83
CA LYS A 131 -2.09 -9.41 -3.95
C LYS A 131 -1.33 -8.99 -5.20
N ASN A 132 -0.41 -8.05 -5.08
CA ASN A 132 0.23 -7.41 -6.24
C ASN A 132 1.24 -8.30 -6.95
N PHE A 133 1.86 -9.26 -6.24
CA PHE A 133 2.88 -10.14 -6.80
C PHE A 133 2.38 -11.54 -7.17
N LEU A 134 1.36 -12.02 -6.48
CA LEU A 134 1.06 -13.46 -6.45
C LEU A 134 -0.38 -13.79 -6.88
N LEU A 135 -1.28 -12.81 -6.90
CA LEU A 135 -2.69 -13.05 -7.15
C LEU A 135 -3.23 -12.24 -8.33
N THR A 136 -4.33 -12.71 -8.90
CA THR A 136 -5.05 -12.01 -9.96
C THR A 136 -5.89 -10.86 -9.40
N ASN A 137 -6.30 -9.92 -10.27
CA ASN A 137 -7.13 -8.76 -9.88
C ASN A 137 -8.62 -9.11 -9.67
N GLU A 138 -9.00 -10.37 -9.65
CA GLU A 138 -10.36 -10.82 -9.39
C GLU A 138 -10.81 -10.40 -7.98
N VAL A 139 -12.03 -9.85 -7.88
CA VAL A 139 -12.62 -9.47 -6.59
C VAL A 139 -13.45 -10.64 -6.06
N SER A 140 -12.86 -11.48 -5.21
CA SER A 140 -13.53 -12.63 -4.63
C SER A 140 -13.12 -12.87 -3.17
N ILE A 141 -14.01 -13.52 -2.42
CA ILE A 141 -13.72 -13.96 -1.04
C ILE A 141 -12.55 -14.96 -1.05
N ASN A 142 -12.53 -15.86 -2.04
CA ASN A 142 -11.47 -16.86 -2.22
C ASN A 142 -10.10 -16.18 -2.33
N ARG A 143 -9.99 -15.12 -3.14
CA ARG A 143 -8.77 -14.33 -3.22
C ARG A 143 -8.39 -13.72 -1.87
N LYS A 144 -9.37 -13.22 -1.10
CA LYS A 144 -9.11 -12.60 0.20
C LYS A 144 -8.58 -13.59 1.24
N ILE A 145 -9.05 -14.84 1.20
CA ILE A 145 -8.52 -15.92 2.03
C ILE A 145 -7.07 -16.22 1.61
N LYS A 146 -6.80 -16.37 0.30
CA LYS A 146 -5.45 -16.60 -0.22
C LYS A 146 -4.49 -15.45 0.16
N GLU A 147 -4.92 -14.19 0.08
CA GLU A 147 -4.16 -13.03 0.54
C GLU A 147 -3.73 -13.16 2.01
N ALA A 148 -4.66 -13.55 2.88
CA ALA A 148 -4.37 -13.70 4.31
C ALA A 148 -3.36 -14.83 4.57
N ILE A 149 -3.54 -16.00 3.94
CA ILE A 149 -2.62 -17.13 4.10
C ILE A 149 -1.23 -16.78 3.56
N LEU A 150 -1.17 -16.16 2.37
CA LEU A 150 0.08 -15.70 1.78
C LEU A 150 0.78 -14.66 2.66
N ALA A 151 0.04 -13.73 3.25
CA ALA A 151 0.60 -12.74 4.16
C ALA A 151 1.32 -13.39 5.34
N PHE A 152 0.72 -14.40 5.98
CA PHE A 152 1.39 -15.16 7.06
C PHE A 152 2.65 -15.90 6.56
N ARG A 153 2.62 -16.48 5.36
CA ARG A 153 3.78 -17.19 4.79
C ARG A 153 4.92 -16.23 4.42
N ILE A 154 4.58 -15.07 3.83
CA ILE A 154 5.54 -14.02 3.47
C ILE A 154 6.24 -13.50 4.72
N GLU A 155 5.50 -13.20 5.79
CA GLU A 155 6.07 -12.73 7.07
C GLU A 155 7.01 -13.73 7.76
N ARG A 156 6.80 -15.02 7.53
CA ARG A 156 7.74 -16.04 8.03
C ARG A 156 9.00 -16.18 7.19
N ALA A 157 8.94 -15.77 5.91
CA ALA A 157 10.04 -15.95 4.96
C ALA A 157 10.89 -14.68 4.76
N LEU A 158 10.31 -13.51 5.00
CA LEU A 158 10.93 -12.20 4.75
C LEU A 158 10.90 -11.33 6.00
N SER A 159 11.89 -10.43 6.13
CA SER A 159 11.84 -9.41 7.17
C SER A 159 10.82 -8.31 6.83
N LYS A 160 10.39 -7.57 7.84
CA LYS A 160 9.47 -6.42 7.69
C LYS A 160 10.02 -5.38 6.73
N GLU A 161 11.31 -5.09 6.81
CA GLU A 161 12.00 -4.15 5.93
C GLU A 161 11.94 -4.61 4.48
N ARG A 162 12.15 -5.91 4.22
CA ARG A 162 12.05 -6.47 2.87
C ARG A 162 10.64 -6.43 2.32
N ILE A 163 9.64 -6.71 3.13
CA ILE A 163 8.22 -6.62 2.73
C ILE A 163 7.87 -5.17 2.38
N LEU A 164 8.29 -4.21 3.20
CA LEU A 164 8.04 -2.80 2.97
C LEU A 164 8.79 -2.28 1.72
N GLU A 165 10.02 -2.75 1.49
CA GLU A 165 10.78 -2.48 0.27
C GLU A 165 10.04 -2.95 -0.97
N LEU A 166 9.56 -4.20 -0.97
CA LEU A 166 8.77 -4.75 -2.07
C LEU A 166 7.50 -3.92 -2.32
N TYR A 167 6.78 -3.57 -1.26
CA TYR A 167 5.58 -2.77 -1.33
C TYR A 167 5.84 -1.40 -1.96
N LEU A 168 6.78 -0.64 -1.39
CA LEU A 168 7.09 0.73 -1.80
C LEU A 168 7.68 0.84 -3.22
N ASN A 169 8.29 -0.25 -3.72
CA ASN A 169 8.79 -0.31 -5.09
C ASN A 169 7.76 -0.80 -6.12
N GLN A 170 6.67 -1.44 -5.66
CA GLN A 170 5.69 -2.06 -6.58
C GLN A 170 4.35 -1.33 -6.64
N ILE A 171 3.98 -0.62 -5.59
CA ILE A 171 2.64 -0.02 -5.50
C ILE A 171 2.38 0.97 -6.63
N TYR A 172 1.21 0.86 -7.27
CA TYR A 172 0.79 1.80 -8.30
C TYR A 172 0.29 3.10 -7.68
N LEU A 173 0.86 4.21 -8.11
CA LEU A 173 0.60 5.55 -7.57
C LEU A 173 -0.06 6.51 -8.58
N GLY A 174 -0.54 5.98 -9.70
CA GLY A 174 -1.18 6.78 -10.75
C GLY A 174 -0.19 7.29 -11.79
N SER A 175 -0.69 7.89 -12.87
CA SER A 175 0.10 8.48 -13.99
C SER A 175 1.18 7.53 -14.56
N GLY A 176 0.93 6.22 -14.55
CA GLY A 176 1.90 5.22 -14.99
C GLY A 176 3.06 4.97 -14.04
N ALA A 177 3.09 5.62 -12.86
CA ALA A 177 4.16 5.50 -11.90
C ALA A 177 3.94 4.30 -10.95
N TYR A 178 4.90 3.38 -10.94
CA TYR A 178 4.97 2.24 -10.04
C TYR A 178 6.13 2.44 -9.05
N GLY A 179 5.83 2.40 -7.78
CA GLY A 179 6.76 2.66 -6.68
C GLY A 179 7.00 4.14 -6.41
N ILE A 180 7.51 4.38 -5.20
CA ILE A 180 7.68 5.73 -4.65
C ILE A 180 8.67 6.60 -5.43
N ALA A 181 9.74 6.01 -5.97
CA ALA A 181 10.75 6.79 -6.67
C ALA A 181 10.24 7.28 -8.03
N ALA A 182 9.54 6.42 -8.79
CA ALA A 182 8.93 6.83 -10.03
C ALA A 182 7.83 7.89 -9.79
N ALA A 183 7.02 7.73 -8.75
CA ALA A 183 5.98 8.69 -8.40
C ALA A 183 6.57 10.03 -7.91
N SER A 184 7.68 10.00 -7.18
CA SER A 184 8.39 11.22 -6.74
C SER A 184 8.86 12.06 -7.94
N LEU A 185 9.44 11.40 -8.93
CA LEU A 185 9.85 12.06 -10.18
C LEU A 185 8.62 12.53 -10.98
N GLU A 186 7.60 11.70 -11.11
CA GLU A 186 6.39 12.03 -11.88
C GLU A 186 5.64 13.24 -11.35
N TYR A 187 5.40 13.30 -10.03
CA TYR A 187 4.56 14.35 -9.46
C TYR A 187 5.33 15.60 -9.04
N PHE A 188 6.61 15.46 -8.69
CA PHE A 188 7.36 16.55 -8.07
C PHE A 188 8.68 16.87 -8.76
N ASP A 189 9.11 16.06 -9.73
CA ASP A 189 10.46 16.14 -10.33
C ASP A 189 11.58 16.14 -9.29
N LYS A 190 11.43 15.30 -8.27
CA LYS A 190 12.36 15.23 -7.14
C LYS A 190 12.84 13.81 -6.89
N SER A 191 14.09 13.71 -6.42
CA SER A 191 14.57 12.51 -5.79
C SER A 191 13.75 12.23 -4.52
N ILE A 192 13.55 10.95 -4.18
CA ILE A 192 12.88 10.57 -2.93
C ILE A 192 13.57 11.16 -1.68
N ARG A 193 14.84 11.49 -1.76
CA ARG A 193 15.61 12.09 -0.66
C ARG A 193 15.17 13.52 -0.36
N ASP A 194 14.63 14.21 -1.35
CA ASP A 194 14.23 15.62 -1.29
C ASP A 194 12.74 15.80 -1.01
N ILE A 195 12.00 14.69 -0.87
CA ILE A 195 10.57 14.69 -0.57
C ILE A 195 10.33 15.11 0.87
N ASN A 196 9.50 16.14 1.06
CA ASN A 196 9.06 16.59 2.37
C ASN A 196 7.82 15.81 2.88
N TYR A 197 7.41 16.02 4.14
CA TYR A 197 6.26 15.33 4.73
C TYR A 197 4.92 15.57 4.01
N SER A 198 4.70 16.75 3.43
CA SER A 198 3.47 17.04 2.67
C SER A 198 3.43 16.24 1.37
N GLU A 199 4.54 16.16 0.67
CA GLU A 199 4.70 15.40 -0.57
C GLU A 199 4.64 13.89 -0.28
N ALA A 200 5.31 13.41 0.78
CA ALA A 200 5.23 12.02 1.23
C ALA A 200 3.79 11.62 1.60
N ALA A 201 3.05 12.51 2.28
CA ALA A 201 1.64 12.29 2.59
C ALA A 201 0.75 12.24 1.35
N LEU A 202 1.06 13.01 0.31
CA LEU A 202 0.35 12.91 -0.97
C LEU A 202 0.62 11.57 -1.65
N LEU A 203 1.90 11.15 -1.76
CA LEU A 203 2.23 9.84 -2.32
C LEU A 203 1.52 8.71 -1.58
N ALA A 204 1.51 8.75 -0.24
CA ALA A 204 0.84 7.76 0.60
C ALA A 204 -0.71 7.82 0.53
N ALA A 205 -1.27 8.91 0.02
CA ALA A 205 -2.71 9.06 -0.20
C ALA A 205 -3.21 8.34 -1.47
N LEU A 206 -2.32 8.16 -2.47
CA LEU A 206 -2.66 7.65 -3.80
C LEU A 206 -3.10 6.18 -3.85
N PRO A 207 -2.49 5.22 -3.10
CA PRO A 207 -2.83 3.78 -3.22
C PRO A 207 -4.31 3.49 -3.05
N LYS A 208 -5.02 4.24 -2.23
CA LYS A 208 -6.45 4.06 -1.95
C LYS A 208 -7.32 4.17 -3.21
N ALA A 209 -7.01 5.11 -4.10
CA ALA A 209 -7.68 5.30 -5.39
C ALA A 209 -6.81 6.20 -6.30
N PRO A 210 -5.79 5.65 -6.98
CA PRO A 210 -4.80 6.44 -7.71
C PRO A 210 -5.38 7.36 -8.78
N SER A 211 -6.44 6.92 -9.45
CA SER A 211 -7.11 7.73 -10.48
C SER A 211 -7.96 8.87 -9.90
N ARG A 212 -8.47 8.73 -8.66
CA ARG A 212 -9.32 9.72 -8.01
C ARG A 212 -8.52 10.80 -7.28
N TYR A 213 -7.44 10.38 -6.61
CA TYR A 213 -6.60 11.27 -5.80
C TYR A 213 -5.41 11.84 -6.57
N ASN A 214 -5.42 11.68 -7.91
CA ASN A 214 -4.41 12.23 -8.78
C ASN A 214 -4.47 13.77 -8.79
N PRO A 215 -3.40 14.48 -8.38
CA PRO A 215 -3.39 15.92 -8.31
C PRO A 215 -3.52 16.61 -9.69
N TYR A 216 -3.19 15.91 -10.77
CA TYR A 216 -3.39 16.41 -12.14
C TYR A 216 -4.87 16.43 -12.57
N LYS A 217 -5.72 15.63 -11.93
CA LYS A 217 -7.15 15.56 -12.25
C LYS A 217 -7.99 16.46 -11.35
N ASP A 218 -7.73 16.42 -10.04
CA ASP A 218 -8.47 17.19 -9.05
C ASP A 218 -7.57 17.47 -7.85
N ILE A 219 -7.05 18.68 -7.81
CA ILE A 219 -6.11 19.14 -6.78
C ILE A 219 -6.77 19.21 -5.40
N GLU A 220 -8.06 19.60 -5.32
CA GLU A 220 -8.77 19.74 -4.05
C GLU A 220 -9.07 18.38 -3.41
N VAL A 221 -9.49 17.41 -4.23
CA VAL A 221 -9.69 16.03 -3.76
C VAL A 221 -8.37 15.38 -3.34
N ALA A 222 -7.28 15.65 -4.06
CA ALA A 222 -5.94 15.20 -3.69
C ALA A 222 -5.47 15.84 -2.37
N LYS A 223 -5.68 17.17 -2.21
CA LYS A 223 -5.36 17.93 -0.99
C LYS A 223 -6.14 17.43 0.21
N PHE A 224 -7.45 17.19 0.05
CA PHE A 224 -8.28 16.61 1.10
C PHE A 224 -7.72 15.26 1.57
N ARG A 225 -7.40 14.36 0.63
CA ARG A 225 -6.89 13.03 0.97
C ARG A 225 -5.48 13.09 1.59
N ARG A 226 -4.58 13.95 1.08
CA ARG A 226 -3.28 14.22 1.69
C ARG A 226 -3.43 14.67 3.14
N ASN A 227 -4.35 15.58 3.42
CA ASN A 227 -4.57 16.12 4.75
C ASN A 227 -5.07 15.06 5.74
N LEU A 228 -5.83 14.05 5.27
CA LEU A 228 -6.17 12.88 6.10
C LEU A 228 -4.93 12.06 6.46
N VAL A 229 -3.98 11.89 5.54
CA VAL A 229 -2.71 11.21 5.85
C VAL A 229 -1.86 12.03 6.82
N LEU A 230 -1.81 13.36 6.66
CA LEU A 230 -1.13 14.25 7.61
C LEU A 230 -1.75 14.14 9.02
N LYS A 231 -3.08 14.06 9.11
CA LYS A 231 -3.76 13.82 10.39
C LYS A 231 -3.37 12.47 11.00
N ASN A 232 -3.32 11.40 10.20
CA ASN A 232 -2.85 10.09 10.67
C ASN A 232 -1.39 10.14 11.17
N LEU A 233 -0.52 10.91 10.51
CA LEU A 233 0.85 11.14 10.96
C LEU A 233 0.90 11.83 12.32
N LEU A 234 0.03 12.82 12.55
CA LEU A 234 -0.13 13.49 13.85
C LEU A 234 -0.64 12.50 14.92
N ASP A 235 -1.72 11.77 14.61
CA ASP A 235 -2.34 10.81 15.55
C ASP A 235 -1.39 9.65 15.92
N ASN A 236 -0.43 9.34 15.05
CA ASN A 236 0.64 8.36 15.28
C ASN A 236 1.93 8.98 15.85
N ASN A 237 1.93 10.25 16.23
CA ASN A 237 3.07 10.99 16.84
C ASN A 237 4.32 11.07 15.93
N TYR A 238 4.19 11.00 14.60
CA TYR A 238 5.29 11.21 13.66
C TYR A 238 5.56 12.67 13.35
N ILE A 239 4.55 13.55 13.53
CA ILE A 239 4.64 14.99 13.41
C ILE A 239 3.96 15.67 14.60
N THR A 240 4.36 16.91 14.91
CA THR A 240 3.71 17.72 15.94
C THR A 240 2.46 18.44 15.41
N SER A 241 1.61 18.94 16.32
CA SER A 241 0.43 19.73 15.95
C SER A 241 0.80 21.01 15.18
N GLU A 242 1.90 21.66 15.55
CA GLU A 242 2.42 22.83 14.84
C GLU A 242 2.80 22.50 13.39
N TRP A 243 3.51 21.37 13.18
CA TRP A 243 3.87 20.90 11.84
C TRP A 243 2.64 20.53 11.02
N TYR A 244 1.67 19.85 11.64
CA TYR A 244 0.41 19.51 10.96
C TYR A 244 -0.30 20.76 10.44
N GLU A 245 -0.48 21.80 11.27
CA GLU A 245 -1.12 23.05 10.88
C GLU A 245 -0.38 23.75 9.71
N LYS A 246 0.94 23.75 9.74
CA LYS A 246 1.78 24.30 8.68
C LYS A 246 1.65 23.49 7.38
N LEU A 247 1.68 22.16 7.46
CA LEU A 247 1.70 21.28 6.29
C LEU A 247 0.33 21.18 5.61
N LYS A 248 -0.78 21.18 6.37
CA LYS A 248 -2.13 21.06 5.79
C LYS A 248 -2.51 22.24 4.91
N ASN A 249 -1.97 23.43 5.21
CA ASN A 249 -2.21 24.65 4.45
C ASN A 249 -1.27 24.79 3.25
N LYS A 250 -0.22 23.97 3.17
CA LYS A 250 0.74 24.04 2.06
C LYS A 250 0.07 23.59 0.76
N GLU A 251 0.27 24.35 -0.30
CA GLU A 251 -0.20 23.97 -1.63
C GLU A 251 0.52 22.75 -2.16
N ILE A 252 -0.18 21.99 -3.01
CA ILE A 252 0.40 20.89 -3.76
C ILE A 252 0.97 21.48 -5.04
N ILE A 253 2.30 21.53 -5.13
CA ILE A 253 3.00 21.94 -6.34
C ILE A 253 3.36 20.65 -7.07
N SER A 254 2.57 20.28 -8.07
CA SER A 254 2.88 19.16 -8.97
C SER A 254 3.40 19.70 -10.29
N VAL A 255 4.48 19.12 -10.79
CA VAL A 255 5.07 19.49 -12.08
C VAL A 255 4.44 18.60 -13.15
N SER A 256 3.54 19.17 -13.97
CA SER A 256 3.07 18.48 -15.17
C SER A 256 4.17 18.51 -16.22
N TYR A 257 4.85 17.40 -16.44
CA TYR A 257 5.62 17.24 -17.67
C TYR A 257 4.62 17.09 -18.83
N THR A 258 4.34 18.21 -19.50
CA THR A 258 3.95 18.11 -20.90
C THR A 258 5.16 17.52 -21.61
N HIS A 259 5.06 16.26 -22.03
CA HIS A 259 6.01 15.72 -23.01
C HIS A 259 6.14 16.76 -24.12
N LEU A 260 7.29 17.39 -24.20
CA LEU A 260 7.69 18.10 -25.41
C LEU A 260 7.69 17.01 -26.50
N THR A 261 6.58 16.94 -27.23
CA THR A 261 6.59 16.28 -28.53
C THR A 261 7.68 16.99 -29.31
N LEU A 262 8.76 16.26 -29.58
CA LEU A 262 9.77 16.71 -30.53
C LEU A 262 9.01 17.27 -31.74
N PRO A 263 9.28 18.50 -32.17
CA PRO A 263 8.70 18.99 -33.40
C PRO A 263 9.13 18.01 -34.50
N THR A 264 8.13 17.40 -35.13
CA THR A 264 8.36 16.58 -36.31
C THR A 264 8.92 17.50 -37.37
N ILE A 265 10.23 17.56 -37.49
CA ILE A 265 10.86 18.19 -38.62
C ILE A 265 10.65 17.23 -39.78
N CYS A 266 9.47 17.31 -40.41
CA CYS A 266 9.31 16.91 -41.79
C CYS A 266 10.04 17.99 -42.64
N SER A 267 11.27 17.80 -42.96
CA SER A 267 11.89 18.47 -44.06
C SER A 267 11.96 17.50 -45.23
N VAL A 268 11.32 17.90 -46.27
CA VAL A 268 11.29 17.47 -47.67
C VAL A 268 12.58 16.81 -48.18
#